data_a19e935c61381beddf3bab46ef846fc3
#
_entry.id   a19e935c61381beddf3bab46ef846fc3
#
_cell.length_a   1.000
_cell.length_b   1.000
_cell.length_c   1.000
_cell.angle_alpha   90.00
_cell.angle_beta   90.00
_cell.angle_gamma   90.00
#
_symmetry.space_group_name_H-M   'P 1'
#
loop_
_entity.id
_entity.type
_entity.pdbx_description
1 polymer ?
#
loop_
_entity_poly.entity_id
_entity_poly.type
_entity_poly.pdbx_seq_one_letter_code
_entity_poly.pdbx_strand_id
1 'polypeptide(L)'
;MKNQGARTIKMKTLNGEVDIKRSYNLCPTCGYAEMPLDNELQIKNLPYKMTKRCMVEVAYFGQNQPSFREGSQMIEKTMGMTINKETVREVTEYLGRMVHEEDTQRAKQTLENMANIEIAVKPKKTTLYIMTDGAAVNTRIKDKNGSTWRENKTVMVFTDRDLIKRKDKSHIIIRKEYAAFIGNAEEFRKYVWDLAVRNGYGNVERVVVIADGASWIRNMCTELFPDAIQILDLYHLKENVYTYAKNKFKQDASKYVPWAEMINAKLENGKVEEVMLELQRTKNYLQM
;
A
#
# COMPACT_ATOMS: atom_id res chain seq x y z
N MET A 1 -20.20 -4.30 46.35
CA MET A 1 -19.80 -5.45 45.56
C MET A 1 -19.39 -6.61 46.50
N LYS A 2 -19.88 -7.81 46.25
CA LYS A 2 -19.43 -9.03 46.99
C LYS A 2 -18.63 -9.87 46.02
N ASN A 3 -17.49 -10.38 46.48
CA ASN A 3 -16.69 -11.32 45.69
C ASN A 3 -17.42 -12.67 45.62
N GLN A 4 -17.60 -13.18 44.40
CA GLN A 4 -18.28 -14.45 44.11
C GLN A 4 -17.29 -15.53 43.61
N GLY A 5 -16.03 -15.39 43.97
CA GLY A 5 -14.94 -16.28 43.59
C GLY A 5 -14.16 -15.82 42.34
N ALA A 6 -13.33 -16.73 41.85
CA ALA A 6 -12.48 -16.45 40.66
C ALA A 6 -13.04 -17.09 39.40
N ARG A 7 -12.88 -16.40 38.28
CA ARG A 7 -13.18 -16.95 36.95
C ARG A 7 -11.93 -16.89 36.08
N THR A 8 -11.64 -17.94 35.35
CA THR A 8 -10.48 -18.04 34.47
C THR A 8 -10.87 -17.76 33.04
N ILE A 9 -10.05 -16.99 32.32
CA ILE A 9 -10.09 -16.85 30.85
C ILE A 9 -8.75 -17.32 30.27
N LYS A 10 -8.80 -18.04 29.15
CA LYS A 10 -7.64 -18.38 28.37
C LYS A 10 -7.36 -17.26 27.36
N MET A 11 -6.13 -16.74 27.38
CA MET A 11 -5.67 -15.70 26.46
C MET A 11 -4.52 -16.23 25.63
N LYS A 12 -4.57 -16.01 24.30
CA LYS A 12 -3.46 -16.30 23.40
C LYS A 12 -2.46 -15.14 23.43
N THR A 13 -1.21 -15.48 23.65
CA THR A 13 -0.07 -14.55 23.68
C THR A 13 1.02 -15.07 22.76
N LEU A 14 2.09 -14.28 22.52
CA LEU A 14 3.25 -14.75 21.75
C LEU A 14 3.96 -15.96 22.38
N ASN A 15 3.81 -16.14 23.69
CA ASN A 15 4.46 -17.21 24.46
C ASN A 15 3.51 -18.40 24.74
N GLY A 16 2.41 -18.48 23.97
CA GLY A 16 1.39 -19.53 24.13
C GLY A 16 0.13 -19.06 24.85
N GLU A 17 -0.71 -20.00 25.24
CA GLU A 17 -1.94 -19.73 26.00
C GLU A 17 -1.62 -19.55 27.49
N VAL A 18 -2.20 -18.52 28.08
CA VAL A 18 -2.09 -18.19 29.50
C VAL A 18 -3.49 -18.18 30.13
N ASP A 19 -3.60 -18.80 31.30
CA ASP A 19 -4.79 -18.75 32.11
C ASP A 19 -4.76 -17.53 33.04
N ILE A 20 -5.69 -16.60 32.83
CA ILE A 20 -5.83 -15.39 33.67
C ILE A 20 -6.98 -15.61 34.65
N LYS A 21 -6.65 -15.73 35.94
CA LYS A 21 -7.65 -15.80 37.03
C LYS A 21 -8.09 -14.39 37.39
N ARG A 22 -9.41 -14.15 37.42
CA ARG A 22 -10.02 -12.84 37.65
C ARG A 22 -11.05 -12.94 38.74
N SER A 23 -11.03 -12.01 39.70
CA SER A 23 -12.06 -11.92 40.74
C SER A 23 -13.39 -11.50 40.09
N TYR A 24 -14.46 -12.22 40.38
CA TYR A 24 -15.80 -11.90 39.93
C TYR A 24 -16.57 -11.26 41.09
N ASN A 25 -16.91 -10.00 40.93
CA ASN A 25 -17.64 -9.22 41.95
C ASN A 25 -19.07 -8.93 41.46
N LEU A 26 -20.04 -9.14 42.32
CA LEU A 26 -21.46 -8.94 42.05
C LEU A 26 -22.05 -7.96 43.07
N CYS A 27 -22.85 -7.02 42.62
CA CYS A 27 -23.66 -6.15 43.47
C CYS A 27 -24.96 -6.89 43.84
N PRO A 28 -25.22 -7.18 45.13
CA PRO A 28 -26.44 -7.90 45.52
C PRO A 28 -27.70 -7.08 45.36
N THR A 29 -27.58 -5.76 45.26
CA THR A 29 -28.73 -4.85 45.19
C THR A 29 -29.20 -4.62 43.74
N CYS A 30 -28.28 -4.41 42.79
CA CYS A 30 -28.65 -4.08 41.42
C CYS A 30 -28.22 -5.15 40.38
N GLY A 31 -27.58 -6.24 40.82
CA GLY A 31 -27.12 -7.30 39.92
C GLY A 31 -25.92 -6.93 39.03
N TYR A 32 -25.36 -5.72 39.15
CA TYR A 32 -24.17 -5.32 38.37
C TYR A 32 -22.99 -6.23 38.72
N ALA A 33 -22.34 -6.72 37.69
CA ALA A 33 -21.18 -7.60 37.81
C ALA A 33 -19.95 -7.02 37.14
N GLU A 34 -18.80 -7.17 37.78
CA GLU A 34 -17.53 -6.75 37.23
C GLU A 34 -16.39 -7.70 37.57
N MET A 35 -15.38 -7.66 36.71
CA MET A 35 -14.08 -8.24 36.94
C MET A 35 -13.05 -7.13 36.84
N PRO A 36 -12.52 -6.57 37.96
CA PRO A 36 -11.66 -5.41 37.95
C PRO A 36 -10.44 -5.58 37.02
N LEU A 37 -9.83 -6.77 37.00
CA LEU A 37 -8.70 -7.09 36.13
C LEU A 37 -9.05 -6.98 34.65
N ASP A 38 -10.31 -7.23 34.24
CA ASP A 38 -10.73 -7.06 32.83
C ASP A 38 -10.70 -5.59 32.40
N ASN A 39 -10.97 -4.68 33.32
CA ASN A 39 -10.89 -3.23 33.05
C ASN A 39 -9.42 -2.77 33.00
N GLU A 40 -8.59 -3.22 33.93
CA GLU A 40 -7.16 -2.90 34.00
C GLU A 40 -6.41 -3.41 32.78
N LEU A 41 -6.61 -4.65 32.39
CA LEU A 41 -5.97 -5.27 31.22
C LEU A 41 -6.74 -5.04 29.91
N GLN A 42 -7.86 -4.34 29.94
CA GLN A 42 -8.75 -4.10 28.80
C GLN A 42 -9.17 -5.38 28.05
N ILE A 43 -9.33 -6.50 28.79
CA ILE A 43 -9.60 -7.83 28.21
C ILE A 43 -10.89 -7.83 27.38
N LYS A 44 -11.92 -7.07 27.78
CA LYS A 44 -13.18 -6.94 27.04
C LYS A 44 -13.00 -6.35 25.64
N ASN A 45 -11.94 -5.56 25.44
CA ASN A 45 -11.62 -4.90 24.19
C ASN A 45 -10.64 -5.73 23.33
N LEU A 46 -10.26 -6.93 23.77
CA LEU A 46 -9.38 -7.82 23.04
C LEU A 46 -10.21 -8.89 22.29
N PRO A 47 -10.46 -8.68 20.98
CA PRO A 47 -11.17 -9.67 20.18
C PRO A 47 -10.35 -10.97 20.12
N TYR A 48 -11.02 -12.07 19.81
CA TYR A 48 -10.40 -13.39 19.63
C TYR A 48 -9.68 -13.95 20.88
N LYS A 49 -9.84 -13.31 22.04
CA LYS A 49 -9.08 -13.64 23.28
C LYS A 49 -7.57 -13.69 23.02
N MET A 50 -7.07 -12.72 22.28
CA MET A 50 -5.65 -12.56 21.93
C MET A 50 -5.13 -11.23 22.44
N THR A 51 -3.87 -11.20 22.87
CA THR A 51 -3.19 -9.92 23.11
C THR A 51 -2.96 -9.18 21.82
N LYS A 52 -2.90 -7.83 21.87
CA LYS A 52 -2.67 -6.98 20.68
C LYS A 52 -1.43 -7.44 19.89
N ARG A 53 -0.35 -7.74 20.59
CA ARG A 53 0.89 -8.20 19.94
C ARG A 53 0.70 -9.55 19.24
N CYS A 54 -0.02 -10.48 19.86
CA CYS A 54 -0.35 -11.77 19.23
C CYS A 54 -1.19 -11.58 17.95
N MET A 55 -2.18 -10.69 17.98
CA MET A 55 -2.99 -10.38 16.79
C MET A 55 -2.15 -9.81 15.64
N VAL A 56 -1.18 -8.93 15.95
CA VAL A 56 -0.28 -8.36 14.94
C VAL A 56 0.53 -9.45 14.24
N GLU A 57 1.10 -10.40 15.00
CA GLU A 57 1.88 -11.51 14.41
C GLU A 57 0.97 -12.47 13.61
N VAL A 58 -0.23 -12.75 14.10
CA VAL A 58 -1.22 -13.57 13.36
C VAL A 58 -1.58 -12.91 12.02
N ALA A 59 -1.83 -11.60 12.02
CA ALA A 59 -2.13 -10.86 10.81
C ALA A 59 -0.91 -10.78 9.86
N TYR A 60 0.31 -10.67 10.41
CA TYR A 60 1.54 -10.70 9.63
C TYR A 60 1.66 -11.99 8.83
N PHE A 61 1.45 -13.15 9.47
CA PHE A 61 1.44 -14.43 8.75
C PHE A 61 0.23 -14.54 7.80
N GLY A 62 -0.92 -14.01 8.18
CA GLY A 62 -2.12 -14.03 7.34
C GLY A 62 -1.98 -13.29 6.03
N GLN A 63 -1.23 -12.19 6.01
CA GLN A 63 -1.02 -11.37 4.80
C GLN A 63 0.22 -11.75 3.99
N ASN A 64 1.23 -12.38 4.62
CA ASN A 64 2.51 -12.68 3.97
C ASN A 64 2.61 -14.13 3.44
N GLN A 65 1.58 -14.95 3.66
CA GLN A 65 1.51 -16.30 3.10
C GLN A 65 0.51 -16.35 1.93
N PRO A 66 0.67 -17.27 0.96
CA PRO A 66 -0.22 -17.40 -0.20
C PRO A 66 -1.68 -17.67 0.17
N SER A 67 -1.94 -18.21 1.36
CA SER A 67 -3.28 -18.46 1.89
C SER A 67 -3.32 -18.40 3.40
N PHE A 68 -4.51 -18.13 3.97
CA PHE A 68 -4.73 -18.18 5.43
C PHE A 68 -4.49 -19.58 6.03
N ARG A 69 -4.61 -20.65 5.21
CA ARG A 69 -4.24 -22.02 5.62
C ARG A 69 -2.73 -22.12 5.85
N GLU A 70 -1.94 -21.64 4.92
CA GLU A 70 -0.47 -21.62 5.05
C GLU A 70 -0.03 -20.67 6.16
N GLY A 71 -0.72 -19.53 6.33
CA GLY A 71 -0.53 -18.64 7.47
C GLY A 71 -0.76 -19.38 8.81
N SER A 72 -1.83 -20.14 8.93
CA SER A 72 -2.12 -20.96 10.11
C SER A 72 -1.04 -22.01 10.38
N GLN A 73 -0.57 -22.72 9.36
CA GLN A 73 0.51 -23.71 9.47
C GLN A 73 1.85 -23.06 9.86
N MET A 74 2.13 -21.88 9.32
CA MET A 74 3.36 -21.16 9.65
C MET A 74 3.35 -20.66 11.09
N ILE A 75 2.20 -20.17 11.60
CA ILE A 75 2.02 -19.80 13.02
C ILE A 75 2.28 -21.00 13.92
N GLU A 76 1.71 -22.16 13.60
CA GLU A 76 1.92 -23.38 14.38
C GLU A 76 3.40 -23.79 14.39
N LYS A 77 4.05 -23.76 13.24
CA LYS A 77 5.46 -24.13 13.08
C LYS A 77 6.43 -23.18 13.80
N THR A 78 6.15 -21.86 13.77
CA THR A 78 7.09 -20.84 14.27
C THR A 78 6.81 -20.42 15.71
N MET A 79 5.53 -20.40 16.10
CA MET A 79 5.08 -19.90 17.40
C MET A 79 4.55 -21.02 18.31
N GLY A 80 4.45 -22.26 17.82
CA GLY A 80 3.90 -23.40 18.57
C GLY A 80 2.42 -23.20 18.94
N MET A 81 1.68 -22.36 18.21
CA MET A 81 0.32 -21.97 18.54
C MET A 81 -0.65 -22.46 17.46
N THR A 82 -1.60 -23.29 17.83
CA THR A 82 -2.64 -23.76 16.92
C THR A 82 -3.75 -22.73 16.80
N ILE A 83 -3.89 -22.14 15.60
CA ILE A 83 -4.94 -21.19 15.23
C ILE A 83 -5.53 -21.67 13.90
N ASN A 84 -6.85 -21.78 13.80
CA ASN A 84 -7.47 -22.18 12.54
C ASN A 84 -7.40 -21.06 11.48
N LYS A 85 -7.49 -21.45 10.20
CA LYS A 85 -7.37 -20.51 9.07
C LYS A 85 -8.45 -19.42 9.06
N GLU A 86 -9.65 -19.72 9.55
CA GLU A 86 -10.76 -18.76 9.67
C GLU A 86 -10.41 -17.66 10.67
N THR A 87 -9.87 -18.03 11.83
CA THR A 87 -9.40 -17.04 12.83
C THR A 87 -8.24 -16.21 12.31
N VAL A 88 -7.28 -16.83 11.56
CA VAL A 88 -6.20 -16.07 10.92
C VAL A 88 -6.78 -15.03 9.95
N ARG A 89 -7.75 -15.43 9.10
CA ARG A 89 -8.45 -14.52 8.20
C ARG A 89 -9.14 -13.38 8.96
N GLU A 90 -9.95 -13.73 9.96
CA GLU A 90 -10.73 -12.74 10.71
C GLU A 90 -9.87 -11.74 11.46
N VAL A 91 -8.77 -12.19 12.08
CA VAL A 91 -7.81 -11.30 12.76
C VAL A 91 -7.11 -10.38 11.74
N THR A 92 -6.69 -10.92 10.58
CA THR A 92 -6.06 -10.14 9.52
C THR A 92 -7.00 -9.08 8.96
N GLU A 93 -8.26 -9.46 8.65
CA GLU A 93 -9.27 -8.54 8.16
C GLU A 93 -9.68 -7.51 9.22
N TYR A 94 -9.73 -7.88 10.49
CA TYR A 94 -10.05 -6.96 11.60
C TYR A 94 -8.99 -5.87 11.73
N LEU A 95 -7.71 -6.25 11.81
CA LEU A 95 -6.63 -5.28 11.89
C LEU A 95 -6.51 -4.45 10.61
N GLY A 96 -6.72 -5.08 9.45
CA GLY A 96 -6.73 -4.37 8.17
C GLY A 96 -7.81 -3.28 8.12
N ARG A 97 -9.02 -3.54 8.63
CA ARG A 97 -10.07 -2.51 8.73
C ARG A 97 -9.68 -1.37 9.67
N MET A 98 -9.12 -1.68 10.84
CA MET A 98 -8.69 -0.64 11.80
C MET A 98 -7.64 0.29 11.18
N VAL A 99 -6.61 -0.29 10.54
CA VAL A 99 -5.56 0.50 9.86
C VAL A 99 -6.16 1.33 8.72
N HIS A 100 -7.06 0.74 7.92
CA HIS A 100 -7.70 1.46 6.82
C HIS A 100 -8.56 2.64 7.29
N GLU A 101 -9.31 2.46 8.39
CA GLU A 101 -10.13 3.53 8.99
C GLU A 101 -9.25 4.67 9.52
N GLU A 102 -8.18 4.34 10.25
CA GLU A 102 -7.22 5.32 10.77
C GLU A 102 -6.52 6.08 9.62
N ASP A 103 -6.02 5.36 8.62
CA ASP A 103 -5.37 5.96 7.46
C ASP A 103 -6.33 6.84 6.66
N THR A 104 -7.57 6.41 6.50
CA THR A 104 -8.61 7.18 5.80
C THR A 104 -8.92 8.49 6.52
N GLN A 105 -9.10 8.42 7.84
CA GLN A 105 -9.38 9.61 8.65
C GLN A 105 -8.21 10.59 8.63
N ARG A 106 -6.99 10.10 8.81
CA ARG A 106 -5.77 10.93 8.76
C ARG A 106 -5.61 11.57 7.39
N ALA A 107 -5.71 10.79 6.31
CA ALA A 107 -5.56 11.29 4.95
C ALA A 107 -6.62 12.35 4.59
N LYS A 108 -7.85 12.18 5.06
CA LYS A 108 -8.91 13.17 4.90
C LYS A 108 -8.55 14.48 5.62
N GLN A 109 -8.13 14.40 6.88
CA GLN A 109 -7.72 15.59 7.67
C GLN A 109 -6.54 16.31 7.03
N THR A 110 -5.53 15.56 6.53
CA THR A 110 -4.37 16.14 5.86
C THR A 110 -4.77 16.86 4.57
N LEU A 111 -5.69 16.30 3.79
CA LEU A 111 -6.19 16.94 2.56
C LEU A 111 -7.04 18.18 2.86
N GLU A 112 -7.92 18.15 3.86
CA GLU A 112 -8.73 19.30 4.30
C GLU A 112 -7.84 20.48 4.75
N ASN A 113 -6.67 20.19 5.30
CA ASN A 113 -5.68 21.17 5.72
C ASN A 113 -4.66 21.56 4.63
N MET A 114 -4.89 21.19 3.38
CA MET A 114 -3.95 21.41 2.28
C MET A 114 -3.52 22.87 2.13
N ALA A 115 -4.45 23.82 2.28
CA ALA A 115 -4.18 25.25 2.17
C ALA A 115 -3.27 25.80 3.30
N ASN A 116 -3.13 25.06 4.40
CA ASN A 116 -2.34 25.44 5.57
C ASN A 116 -0.93 24.82 5.56
N ILE A 117 -0.55 24.11 4.49
CA ILE A 117 0.80 23.53 4.38
C ILE A 117 1.79 24.66 4.13
N GLU A 118 2.70 24.83 5.07
CA GLU A 118 3.77 25.81 4.96
C GLU A 118 4.82 25.35 3.95
N ILE A 119 5.12 26.20 2.97
CA ILE A 119 6.23 26.00 2.05
C ILE A 119 7.46 26.71 2.62
N ALA A 120 8.49 25.94 2.92
CA ALA A 120 9.71 26.48 3.53
C ALA A 120 10.45 27.45 2.59
N VAL A 121 10.80 28.63 3.09
CA VAL A 121 11.60 29.62 2.35
C VAL A 121 12.99 29.09 2.00
N LYS A 122 13.55 28.21 2.85
CA LYS A 122 14.83 27.50 2.61
C LYS A 122 14.59 25.99 2.75
N PRO A 123 14.10 25.34 1.71
CA PRO A 123 13.85 23.91 1.76
C PRO A 123 15.15 23.12 1.95
N LYS A 124 15.01 21.92 2.50
CA LYS A 124 16.14 20.98 2.61
C LYS A 124 16.57 20.54 1.22
N LYS A 125 17.85 20.46 0.96
CA LYS A 125 18.43 19.87 -0.26
C LYS A 125 18.13 18.37 -0.30
N THR A 126 16.91 18.05 -0.61
CA THR A 126 16.35 16.69 -0.61
C THR A 126 15.30 16.63 -1.72
N THR A 127 15.27 15.52 -2.43
CA THR A 127 14.24 15.22 -3.43
C THR A 127 13.24 14.25 -2.86
N LEU A 128 11.96 14.58 -2.93
CA LEU A 128 10.84 13.69 -2.61
C LEU A 128 10.42 12.95 -3.88
N TYR A 129 10.40 11.63 -3.82
CA TYR A 129 9.93 10.78 -4.91
C TYR A 129 8.55 10.22 -4.57
N ILE A 130 7.63 10.36 -5.50
CA ILE A 130 6.27 9.82 -5.44
C ILE A 130 6.11 8.88 -6.63
N MET A 131 5.99 7.59 -6.37
CA MET A 131 5.73 6.60 -7.40
C MET A 131 4.29 6.13 -7.27
N THR A 132 3.53 6.16 -8.35
CA THR A 132 2.12 5.73 -8.33
C THR A 132 1.80 4.88 -9.56
N ASP A 133 0.98 3.86 -9.33
CA ASP A 133 0.61 2.86 -10.33
C ASP A 133 -0.78 2.29 -10.04
N GLY A 134 -1.40 1.71 -11.07
CA GLY A 134 -2.68 1.05 -10.99
C GLY A 134 -2.60 -0.39 -11.49
N ALA A 135 -2.98 -1.35 -10.65
CA ALA A 135 -3.00 -2.76 -11.02
C ALA A 135 -4.41 -3.36 -10.92
N ALA A 136 -4.79 -4.18 -11.90
CA ALA A 136 -6.04 -4.91 -11.83
C ALA A 136 -5.95 -6.06 -10.82
N VAL A 137 -6.89 -6.09 -9.86
CA VAL A 137 -7.00 -7.15 -8.86
C VAL A 137 -8.37 -7.82 -8.95
N ASN A 138 -8.39 -9.14 -8.78
CA ASN A 138 -9.64 -9.88 -8.73
C ASN A 138 -10.17 -9.90 -7.29
N THR A 139 -11.37 -9.42 -7.09
CA THR A 139 -12.04 -9.36 -5.78
C THR A 139 -13.21 -10.33 -5.72
N ARG A 140 -13.70 -10.62 -4.50
CA ARG A 140 -14.90 -11.45 -4.32
C ARG A 140 -16.20 -10.67 -4.53
N ILE A 141 -16.13 -9.34 -4.59
CA ILE A 141 -17.30 -8.46 -4.69
C ILE A 141 -17.49 -8.04 -6.14
N LYS A 142 -18.64 -8.34 -6.71
CA LYS A 142 -19.03 -7.89 -8.04
C LYS A 142 -19.39 -6.40 -8.03
N ASP A 143 -18.98 -5.68 -9.05
CA ASP A 143 -19.43 -4.31 -9.29
C ASP A 143 -20.85 -4.29 -9.91
N LYS A 144 -21.34 -3.08 -10.20
CA LYS A 144 -22.65 -2.88 -10.85
C LYS A 144 -22.78 -3.54 -12.24
N ASN A 145 -21.66 -3.85 -12.89
CA ASN A 145 -21.60 -4.52 -14.20
C ASN A 145 -21.36 -6.03 -14.07
N GLY A 146 -21.29 -6.57 -12.84
CA GLY A 146 -21.03 -7.97 -12.57
C GLY A 146 -19.56 -8.39 -12.60
N SER A 147 -18.62 -7.45 -12.82
CA SER A 147 -17.19 -7.71 -12.81
C SER A 147 -16.64 -7.84 -11.39
N THR A 148 -15.75 -8.82 -11.18
CA THR A 148 -14.97 -8.97 -9.94
C THR A 148 -13.63 -8.25 -10.01
N TRP A 149 -13.23 -7.79 -11.20
CA TRP A 149 -11.97 -7.07 -11.41
C TRP A 149 -12.10 -5.61 -10.98
N ARG A 150 -11.16 -5.16 -10.17
CA ARG A 150 -11.05 -3.79 -9.67
C ARG A 150 -9.66 -3.27 -9.90
N GLU A 151 -9.55 -1.96 -10.07
CA GLU A 151 -8.26 -1.30 -10.07
C GLU A 151 -7.83 -1.00 -8.63
N ASN A 152 -6.70 -1.59 -8.21
CA ASN A 152 -6.00 -1.24 -6.99
C ASN A 152 -4.96 -0.17 -7.34
N LYS A 153 -5.15 1.02 -6.81
CA LYS A 153 -4.22 2.14 -6.95
C LYS A 153 -3.22 2.10 -5.83
N THR A 154 -1.96 2.27 -6.16
CA THR A 154 -0.87 2.25 -5.19
C THR A 154 -0.03 3.51 -5.30
N VAL A 155 0.47 3.97 -4.18
CA VAL A 155 1.47 5.02 -4.11
C VAL A 155 2.59 4.62 -3.16
N MET A 156 3.81 4.89 -3.55
CA MET A 156 5.01 4.74 -2.74
C MET A 156 5.71 6.09 -2.66
N VAL A 157 6.12 6.48 -1.46
CA VAL A 157 6.83 7.75 -1.22
C VAL A 157 8.12 7.48 -0.46
N PHE A 158 9.20 8.13 -0.88
CA PHE A 158 10.51 8.08 -0.24
C PHE A 158 11.33 9.33 -0.64
N THR A 159 12.47 9.53 0.00
CA THR A 159 13.40 10.62 -0.34
C THR A 159 14.72 10.08 -0.86
N ASP A 160 15.54 10.93 -1.50
CA ASP A 160 16.90 10.58 -1.92
C ASP A 160 17.80 10.16 -0.75
N ARG A 161 17.48 10.58 0.49
CA ARG A 161 18.17 10.16 1.72
C ARG A 161 17.91 8.71 2.10
N ASP A 162 16.82 8.15 1.57
CA ASP A 162 16.43 6.75 1.80
C ASP A 162 17.07 5.80 0.78
N LEU A 163 17.93 6.33 -0.11
CA LEU A 163 18.63 5.57 -1.15
C LEU A 163 20.03 5.19 -0.70
N ILE A 164 20.35 3.90 -0.71
CA ILE A 164 21.71 3.40 -0.52
C ILE A 164 22.26 2.85 -1.82
N LYS A 165 23.41 3.39 -2.26
CA LYS A 165 24.10 2.90 -3.44
C LYS A 165 24.83 1.60 -3.13
N ARG A 166 24.61 0.57 -3.92
CA ARG A 166 25.31 -0.70 -3.86
C ARG A 166 26.65 -0.64 -4.59
N LYS A 167 27.48 -1.70 -4.40
CA LYS A 167 28.78 -1.85 -5.09
C LYS A 167 28.64 -1.96 -6.60
N ASP A 168 27.55 -2.56 -7.09
CA ASP A 168 27.20 -2.68 -8.51
C ASP A 168 26.60 -1.41 -9.12
N LYS A 169 26.64 -0.28 -8.40
CA LYS A 169 26.05 1.02 -8.74
C LYS A 169 24.51 1.06 -8.72
N SER A 170 23.81 -0.04 -8.44
CA SER A 170 22.36 -0.02 -8.19
C SER A 170 22.03 0.70 -6.87
N HIS A 171 20.77 1.07 -6.69
CA HIS A 171 20.29 1.68 -5.45
C HIS A 171 19.25 0.79 -4.77
N ILE A 172 19.26 0.80 -3.44
CA ILE A 172 18.21 0.19 -2.61
C ILE A 172 17.49 1.30 -1.89
N ILE A 173 16.18 1.23 -1.86
CA ILE A 173 15.33 2.09 -1.02
C ILE A 173 15.20 1.41 0.34
N ILE A 174 15.82 1.98 1.39
CA ILE A 174 15.84 1.41 2.74
C ILE A 174 14.64 1.81 3.58
N ARG A 175 14.05 2.97 3.29
CA ARG A 175 12.83 3.46 3.92
C ARG A 175 11.89 3.98 2.84
N LYS A 176 10.64 3.56 2.92
CA LYS A 176 9.58 3.96 2.01
C LYS A 176 8.23 3.75 2.68
N GLU A 177 7.28 4.58 2.35
CA GLU A 177 5.91 4.47 2.84
C GLU A 177 4.97 4.18 1.67
N TYR A 178 3.90 3.45 1.94
CA TYR A 178 2.92 3.03 0.94
C TYR A 178 1.51 3.36 1.36
N ALA A 179 0.66 3.61 0.38
CA ALA A 179 -0.77 3.44 0.51
C ALA A 179 -1.32 2.70 -0.69
N ALA A 180 -2.41 1.97 -0.48
CA ALA A 180 -3.15 1.27 -1.52
C ALA A 180 -4.65 1.52 -1.35
N PHE A 181 -5.36 1.62 -2.47
CA PHE A 181 -6.78 1.91 -2.46
C PHE A 181 -7.49 1.28 -3.66
N ILE A 182 -8.57 0.55 -3.39
CA ILE A 182 -9.44 0.02 -4.42
C ILE A 182 -10.63 0.97 -4.57
N GLY A 183 -10.64 1.79 -5.63
CA GLY A 183 -11.68 2.79 -5.85
C GLY A 183 -11.30 3.79 -6.95
N ASN A 184 -11.99 4.93 -6.98
CA ASN A 184 -11.73 5.98 -7.97
C ASN A 184 -10.49 6.82 -7.61
N ALA A 185 -9.97 7.57 -8.59
CA ALA A 185 -8.78 8.40 -8.42
C ALA A 185 -9.02 9.59 -7.48
N GLU A 186 -10.24 10.13 -7.45
CA GLU A 186 -10.59 11.26 -6.60
C GLU A 186 -10.51 10.89 -5.10
N GLU A 187 -10.96 9.70 -4.74
CA GLU A 187 -10.83 9.22 -3.36
C GLU A 187 -9.39 8.82 -3.02
N PHE A 188 -8.61 8.36 -4.02
CA PHE A 188 -7.23 7.96 -3.82
C PHE A 188 -6.30 9.14 -3.55
N ARG A 189 -6.58 10.33 -4.12
CA ARG A 189 -5.74 11.54 -4.01
C ARG A 189 -5.38 11.93 -2.57
N LYS A 190 -6.28 11.72 -1.60
CA LYS A 190 -6.03 12.03 -0.20
C LYS A 190 -4.88 11.23 0.40
N TYR A 191 -4.73 9.96 0.00
CA TYR A 191 -3.63 9.10 0.47
C TYR A 191 -2.30 9.52 -0.14
N VAL A 192 -2.30 9.90 -1.42
CA VAL A 192 -1.11 10.43 -2.10
C VAL A 192 -0.63 11.71 -1.43
N TRP A 193 -1.58 12.63 -1.13
CA TRP A 193 -1.30 13.86 -0.43
C TRP A 193 -0.77 13.64 0.99
N ASP A 194 -1.46 12.82 1.79
CA ASP A 194 -1.05 12.50 3.16
C ASP A 194 0.37 11.93 3.22
N LEU A 195 0.69 10.98 2.35
CA LEU A 195 2.04 10.42 2.29
C LEU A 195 3.09 11.46 1.88
N ALA A 196 2.81 12.31 0.91
CA ALA A 196 3.73 13.35 0.48
C ALA A 196 4.04 14.32 1.62
N VAL A 197 3.00 14.81 2.33
CA VAL A 197 3.14 15.74 3.46
C VAL A 197 3.95 15.10 4.59
N ARG A 198 3.63 13.88 4.98
CA ARG A 198 4.34 13.16 6.04
C ARG A 198 5.80 12.90 5.71
N ASN A 199 6.14 12.77 4.43
CA ASN A 199 7.51 12.57 3.95
C ASN A 199 8.21 13.89 3.58
N GLY A 200 7.63 15.05 3.93
CA GLY A 200 8.29 16.34 3.92
C GLY A 200 7.95 17.25 2.76
N TYR A 201 6.85 16.99 2.02
CA TYR A 201 6.32 17.96 1.06
C TYR A 201 6.18 19.35 1.73
N GLY A 202 6.53 20.40 1.02
CA GLY A 202 6.63 21.77 1.58
C GLY A 202 8.01 22.10 2.15
N ASN A 203 8.86 21.13 2.49
CA ASN A 203 10.20 21.35 3.04
C ASN A 203 11.32 20.61 2.27
N VAL A 204 11.04 20.19 1.04
CA VAL A 204 12.00 19.57 0.11
C VAL A 204 12.27 20.49 -1.05
N GLU A 205 13.49 20.44 -1.62
CA GLU A 205 13.88 21.27 -2.75
C GLU A 205 13.18 20.87 -4.04
N ARG A 206 12.92 19.59 -4.23
CA ARG A 206 12.30 19.03 -5.43
C ARG A 206 11.31 17.94 -5.13
N VAL A 207 10.26 17.88 -5.94
CA VAL A 207 9.30 16.77 -5.97
C VAL A 207 9.38 16.11 -7.34
N VAL A 208 9.51 14.80 -7.37
CA VAL A 208 9.54 13.98 -8.58
C VAL A 208 8.43 12.96 -8.52
N VAL A 209 7.57 12.95 -9.53
CA VAL A 209 6.51 11.94 -9.69
C VAL A 209 6.93 10.97 -10.79
N ILE A 210 6.89 9.66 -10.49
CA ILE A 210 7.18 8.60 -11.45
C ILE A 210 5.92 7.75 -11.62
N ALA A 211 5.43 7.61 -12.86
CA ALA A 211 4.18 6.91 -13.16
C ALA A 211 4.17 6.30 -14.57
N ASP A 212 3.19 5.45 -14.86
CA ASP A 212 2.97 4.79 -16.15
C ASP A 212 2.44 5.70 -17.26
N GLY A 213 2.12 6.96 -16.95
CA GLY A 213 1.58 7.94 -17.88
C GLY A 213 0.05 7.90 -18.03
N ALA A 214 -0.66 7.14 -17.20
CA ALA A 214 -2.13 7.15 -17.17
C ALA A 214 -2.66 8.56 -16.90
N SER A 215 -3.71 8.96 -17.65
CA SER A 215 -4.23 10.34 -17.59
C SER A 215 -4.73 10.73 -16.20
N TRP A 216 -5.32 9.79 -15.46
CA TRP A 216 -5.80 10.06 -14.11
C TRP A 216 -4.65 10.36 -13.14
N ILE A 217 -3.50 9.68 -13.27
CA ILE A 217 -2.31 9.94 -12.45
C ILE A 217 -1.75 11.32 -12.78
N ARG A 218 -1.57 11.60 -14.06
CA ARG A 218 -1.05 12.90 -14.50
C ARG A 218 -1.91 14.05 -13.99
N ASN A 219 -3.24 13.95 -14.15
CA ASN A 219 -4.16 15.01 -13.70
C ASN A 219 -4.09 15.19 -12.18
N MET A 220 -4.19 14.11 -11.41
CA MET A 220 -4.08 14.15 -9.95
C MET A 220 -2.75 14.77 -9.49
N CYS A 221 -1.63 14.37 -10.09
CA CYS A 221 -0.32 14.88 -9.70
C CYS A 221 -0.11 16.34 -10.12
N THR A 222 -0.68 16.78 -11.24
CA THR A 222 -0.65 18.20 -11.65
C THR A 222 -1.44 19.07 -10.68
N GLU A 223 -2.55 18.57 -10.14
CA GLU A 223 -3.36 19.29 -9.14
C GLU A 223 -2.68 19.34 -7.77
N LEU A 224 -2.14 18.20 -7.30
CA LEU A 224 -1.55 18.10 -5.97
C LEU A 224 -0.13 18.69 -5.89
N PHE A 225 0.64 18.57 -6.98
CA PHE A 225 2.06 18.94 -7.04
C PHE A 225 2.37 19.69 -8.34
N PRO A 226 1.88 20.93 -8.52
CA PRO A 226 1.98 21.67 -9.78
C PRO A 226 3.42 21.86 -10.26
N ASP A 227 4.38 22.00 -9.34
CA ASP A 227 5.80 22.22 -9.64
C ASP A 227 6.62 20.92 -9.69
N ALA A 228 5.98 19.76 -9.59
CA ALA A 228 6.68 18.48 -9.61
C ALA A 228 7.21 18.12 -11.01
N ILE A 229 8.40 17.55 -11.06
CA ILE A 229 8.94 16.93 -12.25
C ILE A 229 8.22 15.58 -12.45
N GLN A 230 7.45 15.46 -13.53
CA GLN A 230 6.79 14.20 -13.87
C GLN A 230 7.67 13.38 -14.82
N ILE A 231 7.97 12.15 -14.41
CA ILE A 231 8.79 11.19 -15.16
C ILE A 231 7.92 9.99 -15.53
N LEU A 232 7.93 9.65 -16.83
CA LEU A 232 7.31 8.40 -17.28
C LEU A 232 8.16 7.21 -16.84
N ASP A 233 7.52 6.22 -16.21
CA ASP A 233 8.20 5.00 -15.80
C ASP A 233 8.78 4.26 -17.02
N LEU A 234 10.08 4.00 -16.96
CA LEU A 234 10.80 3.40 -18.08
C LEU A 234 10.36 1.96 -18.39
N TYR A 235 9.94 1.21 -17.38
CA TYR A 235 9.44 -0.15 -17.57
C TYR A 235 8.14 -0.13 -18.39
N HIS A 236 7.16 0.65 -17.98
CA HIS A 236 5.90 0.81 -18.71
C HIS A 236 6.09 1.42 -20.10
N LEU A 237 7.03 2.35 -20.24
CA LEU A 237 7.38 2.89 -21.55
C LEU A 237 7.89 1.80 -22.49
N LYS A 238 8.78 0.91 -22.01
CA LYS A 238 9.27 -0.22 -22.79
C LYS A 238 8.17 -1.22 -23.15
N GLU A 239 7.26 -1.53 -22.24
CA GLU A 239 6.10 -2.38 -22.54
C GLU A 239 5.21 -1.77 -23.63
N ASN A 240 4.98 -0.46 -23.58
CA ASN A 240 4.23 0.26 -24.61
C ASN A 240 4.93 0.21 -25.97
N VAL A 241 6.27 0.32 -26.00
CA VAL A 241 7.07 0.16 -27.24
C VAL A 241 6.90 -1.25 -27.82
N TYR A 242 6.96 -2.31 -26.99
CA TYR A 242 6.74 -3.66 -27.44
C TYR A 242 5.30 -3.90 -27.94
N THR A 243 4.32 -3.36 -27.24
CA THR A 243 2.91 -3.44 -27.63
C THR A 243 2.66 -2.75 -28.97
N TYR A 244 3.20 -1.55 -29.15
CA TYR A 244 3.14 -0.86 -30.43
C TYR A 244 3.85 -1.63 -31.55
N ALA A 245 5.04 -2.16 -31.30
CA ALA A 245 5.81 -2.93 -32.26
C ALA A 245 5.07 -4.20 -32.71
N LYS A 246 4.48 -4.96 -31.78
CA LYS A 246 3.63 -6.13 -32.08
C LYS A 246 2.50 -5.77 -33.04
N ASN A 247 1.81 -4.68 -32.78
CA ASN A 247 0.71 -4.21 -33.64
C ASN A 247 1.21 -3.76 -35.02
N LYS A 248 2.30 -2.98 -35.07
CA LYS A 248 2.93 -2.50 -36.31
C LYS A 248 3.36 -3.62 -37.22
N PHE A 249 3.95 -4.68 -36.68
CA PHE A 249 4.48 -5.80 -37.44
C PHE A 249 3.56 -7.04 -37.43
N LYS A 250 2.27 -6.87 -37.11
CA LYS A 250 1.25 -7.93 -37.14
C LYS A 250 1.70 -9.21 -36.43
N GLN A 251 2.32 -9.06 -35.24
CA GLN A 251 2.82 -10.15 -34.37
C GLN A 251 4.02 -10.94 -34.94
N ASP A 252 4.65 -10.48 -36.01
CA ASP A 252 5.87 -11.10 -36.55
C ASP A 252 7.07 -10.81 -35.63
N ALA A 253 7.42 -11.80 -34.80
CA ALA A 253 8.47 -11.66 -33.80
C ALA A 253 9.85 -11.34 -34.41
N SER A 254 10.14 -11.83 -35.63
CA SER A 254 11.41 -11.57 -36.32
C SER A 254 11.60 -10.10 -36.67
N LYS A 255 10.51 -9.32 -36.73
CA LYS A 255 10.52 -7.89 -37.05
C LYS A 255 10.28 -7.02 -35.83
N TYR A 256 9.28 -7.37 -34.98
CA TYR A 256 8.93 -6.48 -33.87
C TYR A 256 9.97 -6.48 -32.73
N VAL A 257 10.63 -7.62 -32.45
CA VAL A 257 11.62 -7.69 -31.37
C VAL A 257 12.83 -6.79 -31.66
N PRO A 258 13.55 -6.92 -32.80
CA PRO A 258 14.70 -6.06 -33.07
C PRO A 258 14.34 -4.58 -33.14
N TRP A 259 13.15 -4.24 -33.66
CA TRP A 259 12.71 -2.86 -33.73
C TRP A 259 12.42 -2.29 -32.33
N ALA A 260 11.74 -3.05 -31.46
CA ALA A 260 11.46 -2.61 -30.10
C ALA A 260 12.74 -2.46 -29.27
N GLU A 261 13.70 -3.37 -29.41
CA GLU A 261 15.01 -3.29 -28.75
C GLU A 261 15.79 -2.05 -29.21
N MET A 262 15.79 -1.75 -30.51
CA MET A 262 16.42 -0.55 -31.04
C MET A 262 15.80 0.75 -30.46
N ILE A 263 14.46 0.83 -30.41
CA ILE A 263 13.75 1.98 -29.82
C ILE A 263 14.05 2.09 -28.33
N ASN A 264 13.99 0.99 -27.59
CA ASN A 264 14.28 0.98 -26.16
C ASN A 264 15.73 1.39 -25.87
N ALA A 265 16.69 0.96 -26.66
CA ALA A 265 18.09 1.39 -26.55
C ALA A 265 18.25 2.90 -26.79
N LYS A 266 17.51 3.49 -27.75
CA LYS A 266 17.49 4.94 -27.95
C LYS A 266 16.93 5.67 -26.74
N LEU A 267 15.81 5.19 -26.18
CA LEU A 267 15.18 5.78 -24.97
C LEU A 267 16.11 5.72 -23.75
N GLU A 268 16.79 4.60 -23.52
CA GLU A 268 17.77 4.45 -22.43
C GLU A 268 18.97 5.41 -22.57
N ASN A 269 19.33 5.76 -23.79
CA ASN A 269 20.39 6.73 -24.08
C ASN A 269 19.90 8.19 -24.18
N GLY A 270 18.64 8.47 -23.78
CA GLY A 270 18.06 9.81 -23.76
C GLY A 270 17.74 10.39 -25.16
N LYS A 271 17.73 9.58 -26.22
CA LYS A 271 17.47 10.02 -27.60
C LYS A 271 15.97 10.11 -27.90
N VAL A 272 15.23 10.83 -27.06
CA VAL A 272 13.77 10.92 -27.12
C VAL A 272 13.29 11.53 -28.43
N GLU A 273 13.94 12.61 -28.91
CA GLU A 273 13.58 13.29 -30.17
C GLU A 273 13.73 12.36 -31.38
N GLU A 274 14.78 11.51 -31.41
CA GLU A 274 14.97 10.55 -32.51
C GLU A 274 13.80 9.52 -32.51
N VAL A 275 13.38 9.07 -31.33
CA VAL A 275 12.25 8.14 -31.19
C VAL A 275 10.94 8.79 -31.62
N MET A 276 10.70 10.03 -31.23
CA MET A 276 9.51 10.78 -31.62
C MET A 276 9.41 10.93 -33.15
N LEU A 277 10.52 11.26 -33.81
CA LEU A 277 10.58 11.35 -35.27
C LEU A 277 10.31 10.00 -35.95
N GLU A 278 10.85 8.92 -35.41
CA GLU A 278 10.63 7.56 -35.92
C GLU A 278 9.15 7.15 -35.83
N LEU A 279 8.52 7.46 -34.70
CA LEU A 279 7.09 7.18 -34.51
C LEU A 279 6.19 8.02 -35.42
N GLN A 280 6.50 9.30 -35.63
CA GLN A 280 5.77 10.18 -36.53
C GLN A 280 5.85 9.71 -38.00
N ARG A 281 7.03 9.34 -38.46
CA ARG A 281 7.20 8.75 -39.80
C ARG A 281 6.32 7.51 -39.99
N THR A 282 6.26 6.67 -38.97
CA THR A 282 5.45 5.45 -39.02
C THR A 282 3.94 5.75 -39.08
N LYS A 283 3.46 6.77 -38.37
CA LYS A 283 2.05 7.18 -38.39
C LYS A 283 1.61 7.65 -39.78
N ASN A 284 2.46 8.38 -40.47
CA ASN A 284 2.18 8.87 -41.84
C ASN A 284 2.13 7.72 -42.87
N TYR A 285 2.89 6.64 -42.67
CA TYR A 285 2.84 5.44 -43.53
C TYR A 285 1.57 4.61 -43.37
N LEU A 286 0.88 4.69 -42.21
CA LEU A 286 -0.37 3.96 -41.96
C LEU A 286 -1.63 4.74 -42.41
N GLN A 287 -1.49 5.99 -42.80
CA GLN A 287 -2.56 6.85 -43.33
C GLN A 287 -2.56 6.98 -44.87
N MET A 288 -1.56 6.39 -45.55
CA MET A 288 -1.49 6.20 -47.00
C MET A 288 -1.94 4.77 -47.35
#